data_2131ad9d9ae2f28c7e5132ac7c62bb26
#
_entry.id   2131ad9d9ae2f28c7e5132ac7c62bb26
#
_cell.length_a   1.000
_cell.length_b   1.000
_cell.length_c   1.000
_cell.angle_alpha   90.00
_cell.angle_beta   90.00
_cell.angle_gamma   90.00
#
_symmetry.space_group_name_H-M   'P 1'
#
loop_
_entity.id
_entity.type
_entity.pdbx_description
1 polymer ?
#
loop_
_entity_poly.entity_id
_entity_poly.type
_entity_poly.pdbx_seq_one_letter_code
_entity_poly.pdbx_strand_id
1 'polypeptide(L)'
;MTPPLVFITGASSGIGQALAARYAKAGWRLALASRRVGEIENWARAQGLGAERCMAYAADVQQIDAIVGAGRRCIDEQGLPDVVIASAGVSIGMDSEIRDDLDMMRDMFELHNVGTAATFHPFLGGMRARGSGTLVGIASVSAIRGLPGHGAYCASKAGVVAYCESLRGD
;
A
#
# COMPACT_ATOMS: atom_id res chain seq x y z
N MET A 1 -26.59 -3.77 6.45
CA MET A 1 -25.41 -4.24 5.70
C MET A 1 -24.17 -3.59 6.32
N THR A 2 -23.13 -4.34 6.59
CA THR A 2 -21.85 -3.79 7.09
C THR A 2 -21.22 -2.92 5.99
N PRO A 3 -20.72 -1.69 6.33
CA PRO A 3 -20.06 -0.85 5.33
C PRO A 3 -18.84 -1.54 4.71
N PRO A 4 -18.51 -1.28 3.44
CA PRO A 4 -17.35 -1.87 2.78
C PRO A 4 -16.04 -1.44 3.47
N LEU A 5 -15.00 -2.26 3.29
CA LEU A 5 -13.69 -2.09 3.94
C LEU A 5 -12.60 -1.85 2.91
N VAL A 6 -11.74 -0.85 3.18
CA VAL A 6 -10.51 -0.62 2.41
C VAL A 6 -9.28 -0.81 3.30
N PHE A 7 -8.28 -1.54 2.81
CA PHE A 7 -6.94 -1.63 3.41
C PHE A 7 -5.96 -0.76 2.62
N ILE A 8 -5.25 0.15 3.30
CA ILE A 8 -4.33 1.10 2.64
C ILE A 8 -2.97 1.09 3.34
N THR A 9 -1.87 0.83 2.59
CA THR A 9 -0.51 1.02 3.10
C THR A 9 0.00 2.43 2.82
N GLY A 10 0.98 2.90 3.61
CA GLY A 10 1.50 4.27 3.50
C GLY A 10 0.47 5.35 3.91
N ALA A 11 -0.49 4.98 4.75
CA ALA A 11 -1.66 5.82 5.07
C ALA A 11 -1.37 6.95 6.08
N SER A 12 -0.14 7.08 6.60
CA SER A 12 0.22 8.13 7.56
C SER A 12 0.39 9.52 6.95
N SER A 13 0.49 9.64 5.61
CA SER A 13 0.70 10.93 4.94
C SER A 13 0.39 10.85 3.44
N GLY A 14 0.43 12.00 2.75
CA GLY A 14 0.39 12.10 1.29
C GLY A 14 -0.81 11.41 0.64
N ILE A 15 -0.55 10.66 -0.43
CA ILE A 15 -1.60 9.99 -1.23
C ILE A 15 -2.40 9.00 -0.38
N GLY A 16 -1.72 8.17 0.43
CA GLY A 16 -2.39 7.18 1.27
C GLY A 16 -3.38 7.80 2.26
N GLN A 17 -2.99 8.90 2.92
CA GLN A 17 -3.87 9.63 3.85
C GLN A 17 -5.03 10.32 3.11
N ALA A 18 -4.78 10.91 1.94
CA ALA A 18 -5.82 11.53 1.13
C ALA A 18 -6.87 10.50 0.63
N LEU A 19 -6.41 9.29 0.25
CA LEU A 19 -7.30 8.18 -0.08
C LEU A 19 -8.11 7.75 1.15
N ALA A 20 -7.47 7.59 2.31
CA ALA A 20 -8.17 7.25 3.56
C ALA A 20 -9.28 8.27 3.86
N ALA A 21 -9.00 9.57 3.73
CA ALA A 21 -9.99 10.64 3.92
C ALA A 21 -11.17 10.52 2.92
N ARG A 22 -10.87 10.21 1.66
CA ARG A 22 -11.90 10.05 0.62
C ARG A 22 -12.81 8.85 0.90
N TYR A 23 -12.24 7.70 1.31
CA TYR A 23 -13.00 6.52 1.69
C TYR A 23 -13.81 6.73 2.98
N ALA A 24 -13.23 7.39 4.00
CA ALA A 24 -13.94 7.77 5.22
C ALA A 24 -15.20 8.60 4.93
N LYS A 25 -15.05 9.63 4.07
CA LYS A 25 -16.17 10.49 3.63
C LYS A 25 -17.24 9.69 2.86
N ALA A 26 -16.86 8.63 2.15
CA ALA A 26 -17.79 7.75 1.45
C ALA A 26 -18.46 6.71 2.36
N GLY A 27 -18.21 6.74 3.67
CA GLY A 27 -18.84 5.85 4.63
C GLY A 27 -18.16 4.48 4.79
N TRP A 28 -16.99 4.26 4.21
CA TRP A 28 -16.23 3.01 4.29
C TRP A 28 -15.58 2.82 5.67
N ARG A 29 -15.34 1.57 6.03
CA ARG A 29 -14.42 1.21 7.12
C ARG A 29 -12.98 1.24 6.60
N LEU A 30 -12.05 1.61 7.45
CA LEU A 30 -10.66 1.82 7.10
C LEU A 30 -9.75 0.88 7.91
N ALA A 31 -8.88 0.17 7.21
CA ALA A 31 -7.74 -0.55 7.77
C ALA A 31 -6.47 0.13 7.23
N LEU A 32 -5.77 0.88 8.06
CA LEU A 32 -4.69 1.76 7.63
C LEU A 32 -3.35 1.27 8.17
N ALA A 33 -2.40 0.96 7.29
CA ALA A 33 -1.10 0.43 7.67
C ALA A 33 0.03 1.45 7.42
N SER A 34 0.91 1.61 8.39
CA SER A 34 2.12 2.45 8.31
C SER A 34 3.10 2.11 9.43
N ARG A 35 4.38 2.46 9.25
CA ARG A 35 5.36 2.50 10.34
C ARG A 35 4.99 3.52 11.41
N ARG A 36 4.39 4.64 11.01
CA ARG A 36 3.99 5.76 11.88
C ARG A 36 2.52 5.66 12.27
N VAL A 37 2.19 4.62 13.00
CA VAL A 37 0.80 4.34 13.44
C VAL A 37 0.19 5.52 14.19
N GLY A 38 0.94 6.18 15.08
CA GLY A 38 0.45 7.35 15.84
C GLY A 38 -0.05 8.50 14.97
N GLU A 39 0.53 8.70 13.77
CA GLU A 39 0.04 9.69 12.81
C GLU A 39 -1.36 9.33 12.28
N ILE A 40 -1.60 8.03 12.02
CA ILE A 40 -2.91 7.53 11.58
C ILE A 40 -3.94 7.71 12.70
N GLU A 41 -3.59 7.34 13.94
CA GLU A 41 -4.49 7.46 15.09
C GLU A 41 -4.86 8.90 15.40
N ASN A 42 -3.89 9.82 15.34
CA ASN A 42 -4.11 11.25 15.52
C ASN A 42 -5.02 11.81 14.42
N TRP A 43 -4.76 11.43 13.17
CA TRP A 43 -5.59 11.81 12.03
C TRP A 43 -7.03 11.26 12.18
N ALA A 44 -7.19 9.98 12.50
CA ALA A 44 -8.50 9.36 12.67
C ALA A 44 -9.32 10.05 13.77
N ARG A 45 -8.67 10.37 14.90
CA ARG A 45 -9.29 11.11 16.01
C ARG A 45 -9.72 12.52 15.57
N ALA A 46 -8.90 13.21 14.81
CA ALA A 46 -9.23 14.54 14.28
C ALA A 46 -10.39 14.50 13.27
N GLN A 47 -10.62 13.35 12.60
CA GLN A 47 -11.77 13.13 11.71
C GLN A 47 -13.02 12.60 12.45
N GLY A 48 -12.96 12.42 13.76
CA GLY A 48 -14.07 11.85 14.54
C GLY A 48 -14.35 10.38 14.23
N LEU A 49 -13.34 9.63 13.78
CA LEU A 49 -13.47 8.21 13.45
C LEU A 49 -13.12 7.35 14.66
N GLY A 50 -14.07 6.57 15.17
CA GLY A 50 -13.85 5.57 16.20
C GLY A 50 -13.25 4.27 15.63
N ALA A 51 -12.90 3.35 16.53
CA ALA A 51 -12.26 2.06 16.17
C ALA A 51 -13.13 1.20 15.25
N GLU A 52 -14.45 1.32 15.33
CA GLU A 52 -15.41 0.64 14.46
C GLU A 52 -15.33 1.12 13.00
N ARG A 53 -14.77 2.33 12.78
CA ARG A 53 -14.65 2.95 11.46
C ARG A 53 -13.23 2.97 10.93
N CYS A 54 -12.22 3.02 11.82
CA CYS A 54 -10.82 3.14 11.42
C CYS A 54 -9.92 2.39 12.40
N MET A 55 -9.21 1.39 11.91
CA MET A 55 -8.18 0.68 12.65
C MET A 55 -6.80 0.92 12.02
N ALA A 56 -5.79 1.10 12.86
CA ALA A 56 -4.43 1.36 12.47
C ALA A 56 -3.53 0.15 12.73
N TYR A 57 -2.70 -0.22 11.76
CA TYR A 57 -1.80 -1.37 11.80
C TYR A 57 -0.35 -0.91 11.66
N ALA A 58 0.47 -1.19 12.68
CA ALA A 58 1.91 -0.96 12.61
C ALA A 58 2.55 -1.99 11.67
N ALA A 59 3.10 -1.54 10.54
CA ALA A 59 3.83 -2.38 9.60
C ALA A 59 4.77 -1.55 8.73
N ASP A 60 5.95 -2.12 8.45
CA ASP A 60 6.82 -1.69 7.37
C ASP A 60 6.63 -2.64 6.19
N VAL A 61 6.30 -2.11 5.01
CA VAL A 61 6.09 -2.93 3.81
C VAL A 61 7.38 -3.57 3.29
N GLN A 62 8.54 -3.08 3.69
CA GLN A 62 9.84 -3.72 3.41
C GLN A 62 10.10 -4.94 4.31
N GLN A 63 9.33 -5.10 5.38
CA GLN A 63 9.37 -6.27 6.26
C GLN A 63 8.19 -7.19 5.91
N ILE A 64 8.43 -8.19 5.04
CA ILE A 64 7.39 -9.06 4.48
C ILE A 64 6.48 -9.62 5.57
N ASP A 65 7.04 -10.20 6.63
CA ASP A 65 6.25 -10.81 7.70
C ASP A 65 5.43 -9.78 8.48
N ALA A 66 5.92 -8.55 8.62
CA ALA A 66 5.20 -7.48 9.31
C ALA A 66 3.94 -7.05 8.53
N ILE A 67 4.07 -6.82 7.22
CA ILE A 67 2.93 -6.39 6.41
C ILE A 67 1.94 -7.53 6.15
N VAL A 68 2.41 -8.75 5.92
CA VAL A 68 1.56 -9.95 5.82
C VAL A 68 0.82 -10.20 7.13
N GLY A 69 1.50 -10.08 8.28
CA GLY A 69 0.88 -10.16 9.59
C GLY A 69 -0.18 -9.09 9.84
N ALA A 70 0.08 -7.84 9.42
CA ALA A 70 -0.91 -6.75 9.50
C ALA A 70 -2.15 -7.05 8.65
N GLY A 71 -1.98 -7.57 7.44
CA GLY A 71 -3.09 -7.97 6.58
C GLY A 71 -3.92 -9.11 7.17
N ARG A 72 -3.27 -10.12 7.78
CA ARG A 72 -3.98 -11.21 8.47
C ARG A 72 -4.78 -10.70 9.66
N ARG A 73 -4.18 -9.85 10.52
CA ARG A 73 -4.92 -9.21 11.62
C ARG A 73 -6.10 -8.39 11.12
N CYS A 74 -5.96 -7.67 10.00
CA CYS A 74 -7.09 -6.95 9.40
C CYS A 74 -8.24 -7.91 9.05
N ILE A 75 -7.95 -9.08 8.47
CA ILE A 75 -8.96 -10.09 8.14
C ILE A 75 -9.64 -10.61 9.42
N ASP A 76 -8.87 -10.92 10.46
CA ASP A 76 -9.38 -11.45 11.72
C ASP A 76 -10.26 -10.44 12.48
N GLU A 77 -9.87 -9.17 12.48
CA GLU A 77 -10.49 -8.10 13.28
C GLU A 77 -11.63 -7.38 12.54
N GLN A 78 -11.50 -7.18 11.24
CA GLN A 78 -12.43 -6.38 10.43
C GLN A 78 -13.10 -7.16 9.29
N GLY A 79 -12.56 -8.32 8.93
CA GLY A 79 -12.99 -9.11 7.78
C GLY A 79 -12.16 -8.82 6.53
N LEU A 80 -12.45 -9.57 5.46
CA LEU A 80 -11.75 -9.47 4.18
C LEU A 80 -12.08 -8.13 3.50
N PRO A 81 -11.11 -7.26 3.19
CA PRO A 81 -11.34 -6.00 2.49
C PRO A 81 -12.01 -6.16 1.13
N ASP A 82 -12.73 -5.14 0.71
CA ASP A 82 -13.26 -5.01 -0.65
C ASP A 82 -12.25 -4.38 -1.59
N VAL A 83 -11.41 -3.50 -1.04
CA VAL A 83 -10.33 -2.82 -1.77
C VAL A 83 -9.04 -2.88 -0.94
N VAL A 84 -7.92 -3.21 -1.59
CA VAL A 84 -6.57 -3.14 -1.01
C VAL A 84 -5.71 -2.21 -1.85
N ILE A 85 -5.11 -1.20 -1.22
CA ILE A 85 -4.31 -0.17 -1.89
C ILE A 85 -2.87 -0.21 -1.37
N ALA A 86 -1.94 -0.63 -2.21
CA ALA A 86 -0.50 -0.53 -1.97
C ALA A 86 -0.03 0.88 -2.35
N SER A 87 -0.01 1.79 -1.36
CA SER A 87 0.34 3.20 -1.56
C SER A 87 1.66 3.60 -0.90
N ALA A 88 2.28 2.73 -0.10
CA ALA A 88 3.59 3.00 0.48
C ALA A 88 4.64 3.18 -0.62
N GLY A 89 5.42 4.25 -0.53
CA GLY A 89 6.47 4.53 -1.50
C GLY A 89 7.16 5.87 -1.24
N VAL A 90 8.33 6.01 -1.84
CA VAL A 90 9.12 7.24 -1.86
C VAL A 90 9.65 7.48 -3.28
N SER A 91 10.06 8.71 -3.58
CA SER A 91 10.81 9.03 -4.79
C SER A 91 12.15 9.63 -4.38
N ILE A 92 13.24 8.95 -4.74
CA ILE A 92 14.60 9.39 -4.46
C ILE A 92 15.33 9.43 -5.80
N GLY A 93 16.10 10.50 -6.03
CA GLY A 93 16.99 10.60 -7.19
C GLY A 93 18.19 9.66 -7.04
N MET A 94 18.78 9.25 -8.18
CA MET A 94 20.00 8.45 -8.19
C MET A 94 20.94 8.89 -9.32
N ASP A 95 22.23 8.69 -9.10
CA ASP A 95 23.26 8.78 -10.11
C ASP A 95 23.84 7.38 -10.37
N SER A 96 23.70 6.89 -11.60
CA SER A 96 24.13 5.54 -11.97
C SER A 96 25.66 5.35 -11.92
N GLU A 97 26.44 6.43 -11.84
CA GLU A 97 27.91 6.39 -11.66
C GLU A 97 28.30 6.17 -10.20
N ILE A 98 27.40 6.46 -9.24
CA ILE A 98 27.65 6.32 -7.81
C ILE A 98 27.32 4.91 -7.35
N ARG A 99 28.35 4.19 -6.82
CA ARG A 99 28.17 2.81 -6.34
C ARG A 99 27.09 2.67 -5.26
N ASP A 100 27.02 3.62 -4.32
CA ASP A 100 26.11 3.55 -3.18
C ASP A 100 24.63 3.72 -3.61
N ASP A 101 24.39 4.37 -4.75
CA ASP A 101 23.05 4.50 -5.30
C ASP A 101 22.46 3.17 -5.82
N LEU A 102 23.30 2.16 -6.05
CA LEU A 102 22.83 0.80 -6.34
C LEU A 102 22.18 0.14 -5.11
N ASP A 103 22.64 0.45 -3.90
CA ASP A 103 22.02 -0.03 -2.67
C ASP A 103 20.66 0.64 -2.47
N MET A 104 20.58 1.95 -2.72
CA MET A 104 19.30 2.68 -2.74
C MET A 104 18.33 2.16 -3.81
N MET A 105 18.85 1.77 -4.98
CA MET A 105 18.03 1.12 -6.01
C MET A 105 17.41 -0.18 -5.50
N ARG A 106 18.18 -1.04 -4.83
CA ARG A 106 17.68 -2.27 -4.22
C ARG A 106 16.58 -1.98 -3.21
N ASP A 107 16.79 -1.01 -2.30
CA ASP A 107 15.81 -0.61 -1.30
C ASP A 107 14.50 -0.09 -1.92
N MET A 108 14.59 0.61 -3.06
CA MET A 108 13.42 1.04 -3.80
C MET A 108 12.62 -0.13 -4.41
N PHE A 109 13.31 -1.15 -4.93
CA PHE A 109 12.64 -2.35 -5.43
C PHE A 109 11.99 -3.15 -4.28
N GLU A 110 12.67 -3.27 -3.14
CA GLU A 110 12.10 -3.88 -1.93
C GLU A 110 10.82 -3.14 -1.51
N LEU A 111 10.88 -1.82 -1.42
CA LEU A 111 9.75 -1.00 -1.02
C LEU A 111 8.58 -1.08 -2.02
N HIS A 112 8.84 -0.82 -3.31
CA HIS A 112 7.78 -0.64 -4.30
C HIS A 112 7.27 -1.98 -4.86
N ASN A 113 8.16 -2.94 -5.16
CA ASN A 113 7.77 -4.17 -5.83
C ASN A 113 7.45 -5.27 -4.81
N VAL A 114 8.41 -5.62 -3.97
CA VAL A 114 8.21 -6.65 -2.93
C VAL A 114 7.15 -6.20 -1.92
N GLY A 115 7.21 -4.94 -1.46
CA GLY A 115 6.24 -4.37 -0.54
C GLY A 115 4.81 -4.33 -1.09
N THR A 116 4.63 -4.07 -2.39
CA THR A 116 3.32 -4.15 -3.04
C THR A 116 2.80 -5.59 -3.07
N ALA A 117 3.65 -6.54 -3.47
CA ALA A 117 3.29 -7.96 -3.51
C ALA A 117 2.94 -8.49 -2.10
N ALA A 118 3.75 -8.16 -1.10
CA ALA A 118 3.51 -8.53 0.29
C ALA A 118 2.23 -7.89 0.87
N THR A 119 1.89 -6.66 0.43
CA THR A 119 0.63 -5.99 0.78
C THR A 119 -0.59 -6.75 0.26
N PHE A 120 -0.54 -7.28 -0.97
CA PHE A 120 -1.67 -8.00 -1.57
C PHE A 120 -1.78 -9.44 -1.09
N HIS A 121 -0.65 -10.07 -0.78
CA HIS A 121 -0.53 -11.49 -0.50
C HIS A 121 -1.60 -12.05 0.47
N PRO A 122 -1.87 -11.46 1.66
CA PRO A 122 -2.82 -12.04 2.62
C PRO A 122 -4.27 -12.03 2.14
N PHE A 123 -4.60 -11.22 1.15
CA PHE A 123 -5.98 -11.01 0.67
C PHE A 123 -6.33 -11.79 -0.59
N LEU A 124 -5.33 -12.16 -1.41
CA LEU A 124 -5.51 -12.78 -2.72
C LEU A 124 -6.39 -14.04 -2.67
N GLY A 125 -6.04 -14.99 -1.81
CA GLY A 125 -6.78 -16.25 -1.69
C GLY A 125 -8.25 -16.04 -1.29
N GLY A 126 -8.49 -15.15 -0.33
CA GLY A 126 -9.83 -14.82 0.13
C GLY A 126 -10.67 -14.10 -0.93
N MET A 127 -10.08 -13.12 -1.64
CA MET A 127 -10.74 -12.41 -2.73
C MET A 127 -11.08 -13.32 -3.90
N ARG A 128 -10.15 -14.21 -4.26
CA ARG A 128 -10.39 -15.25 -5.30
C ARG A 128 -11.54 -16.17 -4.88
N ALA A 129 -11.55 -16.69 -3.67
CA ALA A 129 -12.60 -17.56 -3.15
C ALA A 129 -13.96 -16.84 -3.08
N ARG A 130 -13.98 -15.54 -2.73
CA ARG A 130 -15.19 -14.70 -2.70
C ARG A 130 -15.67 -14.34 -4.12
N GLY A 131 -14.83 -14.43 -5.13
CA GLY A 131 -15.11 -14.02 -6.50
C GLY A 131 -15.23 -12.50 -6.68
N SER A 132 -14.72 -11.70 -5.73
CA SER A 132 -14.78 -10.24 -5.78
C SER A 132 -13.70 -9.59 -4.90
N GLY A 133 -13.23 -8.43 -5.33
CA GLY A 133 -12.21 -7.62 -4.65
C GLY A 133 -11.46 -6.75 -5.66
N THR A 134 -10.81 -5.71 -5.16
CA THR A 134 -10.01 -4.82 -6.00
C THR A 134 -8.65 -4.61 -5.37
N LEU A 135 -7.59 -4.87 -6.15
CA LEU A 135 -6.19 -4.58 -5.77
C LEU A 135 -5.71 -3.37 -6.55
N VAL A 136 -5.13 -2.40 -5.86
CA VAL A 136 -4.65 -1.13 -6.44
C VAL A 136 -3.19 -0.91 -6.08
N GLY A 137 -2.30 -0.90 -7.06
CA GLY A 137 -0.90 -0.46 -6.91
C GLY A 137 -0.76 1.02 -7.30
N ILE A 138 -0.19 1.84 -6.43
CA ILE A 138 0.09 3.23 -6.79
C ILE A 138 1.38 3.28 -7.59
N ALA A 139 1.24 3.40 -8.91
CA ALA A 139 2.34 3.57 -9.86
C ALA A 139 2.73 5.06 -10.01
N SER A 140 3.26 5.43 -11.17
CA SER A 140 3.66 6.80 -11.52
C SER A 140 3.65 6.96 -13.02
N VAL A 141 3.55 8.17 -13.53
CA VAL A 141 3.83 8.49 -14.94
C VAL A 141 5.26 8.10 -15.32
N SER A 142 6.18 8.09 -14.35
CA SER A 142 7.56 7.62 -14.51
C SER A 142 7.68 6.12 -14.86
N ALA A 143 6.62 5.34 -14.66
CA ALA A 143 6.54 3.95 -15.07
C ALA A 143 6.43 3.79 -16.60
N ILE A 144 5.90 4.82 -17.28
CA ILE A 144 5.69 4.83 -18.73
C ILE A 144 6.88 5.48 -19.42
N ARG A 145 7.46 6.52 -18.81
CA ARG A 145 8.61 7.26 -19.37
C ARG A 145 9.63 7.52 -18.28
N GLY A 146 10.87 7.06 -18.51
CA GLY A 146 12.01 7.30 -17.61
C GLY A 146 12.29 8.79 -17.48
N LEU A 147 12.65 9.21 -16.26
CA LEU A 147 13.08 10.57 -15.94
C LEU A 147 14.57 10.55 -15.61
N PRO A 148 15.38 11.50 -16.16
CA PRO A 148 16.79 11.60 -15.81
C PRO A 148 16.97 11.71 -14.27
N GLY A 149 17.99 11.03 -13.75
CA GLY A 149 18.28 11.02 -12.32
C GLY A 149 17.29 10.26 -11.43
N HIS A 150 16.34 9.50 -12.02
CA HIS A 150 15.33 8.74 -11.28
C HIS A 150 15.22 7.28 -11.75
N GLY A 151 16.30 6.69 -12.22
CA GLY A 151 16.30 5.35 -12.83
C GLY A 151 15.69 4.27 -11.94
N ALA A 152 16.09 4.19 -10.67
CA ALA A 152 15.54 3.24 -9.71
C ALA A 152 14.04 3.42 -9.48
N TYR A 153 13.59 4.67 -9.30
CA TYR A 153 12.17 4.99 -9.12
C TYR A 153 11.35 4.61 -10.36
N CYS A 154 11.80 5.01 -11.55
CA CYS A 154 11.12 4.69 -12.81
C CYS A 154 10.99 3.18 -13.00
N ALA A 155 12.09 2.44 -12.86
CA ALA A 155 12.12 1.00 -13.03
C ALA A 155 11.24 0.27 -11.99
N SER A 156 11.29 0.66 -10.72
CA SER A 156 10.45 0.06 -9.69
C SER A 156 8.96 0.33 -9.92
N LYS A 157 8.58 1.54 -10.35
CA LYS A 157 7.18 1.87 -10.67
C LYS A 157 6.67 1.17 -11.93
N ALA A 158 7.52 0.94 -12.94
CA ALA A 158 7.21 0.08 -14.09
C ALA A 158 6.97 -1.37 -13.63
N GLY A 159 7.77 -1.87 -12.69
CA GLY A 159 7.57 -3.18 -12.08
C GLY A 159 6.23 -3.31 -11.35
N VAL A 160 5.77 -2.26 -10.65
CA VAL A 160 4.41 -2.24 -10.03
C VAL A 160 3.32 -2.39 -11.09
N VAL A 161 3.43 -1.67 -12.22
CA VAL A 161 2.46 -1.79 -13.32
C VAL A 161 2.41 -3.21 -13.85
N ALA A 162 3.57 -3.78 -14.23
CA ALA A 162 3.66 -5.13 -14.77
C ALA A 162 3.13 -6.18 -13.79
N TYR A 163 3.43 -6.06 -12.50
CA TYR A 163 2.93 -6.95 -11.48
C TYR A 163 1.40 -6.89 -11.34
N CYS A 164 0.83 -5.68 -11.28
CA CYS A 164 -0.62 -5.51 -11.21
C CYS A 164 -1.33 -6.02 -12.47
N GLU A 165 -0.72 -5.88 -13.65
CA GLU A 165 -1.26 -6.42 -14.90
C GLU A 165 -1.24 -7.95 -14.89
N SER A 166 -0.18 -8.59 -14.39
CA SER A 166 -0.11 -10.04 -14.31
C SER A 166 -1.16 -10.63 -13.38
N LEU A 167 -1.49 -9.96 -12.27
CA LEU A 167 -2.54 -10.39 -11.33
C LEU A 167 -3.96 -10.34 -11.92
N ARG A 168 -4.17 -9.69 -13.07
CA ARG A 168 -5.50 -9.67 -13.73
C ARG A 168 -5.87 -11.00 -14.38
N GLY A 169 -4.90 -11.86 -14.62
CA GLY A 169 -5.08 -13.19 -15.21
C GLY A 169 -5.23 -14.31 -14.17
N ASP A 170 -4.96 -14.01 -12.90
CA ASP A 170 -5.02 -14.94 -11.78
C ASP A 170 -6.40 -14.93 -11.10
#